data_4d0b3e37273a5f609311b331511bc81f
#
_entry.id   4d0b3e37273a5f609311b331511bc81f
#
_cell.length_a   1.000
_cell.length_b   1.000
_cell.length_c   1.000
_cell.angle_alpha   90.00
_cell.angle_beta   90.00
_cell.angle_gamma   90.00
#
_symmetry.space_group_name_H-M   'P 1'
#
loop_
_entity.id
_entity.type
_entity.pdbx_description
1 polymer ?
#
loop_
_entity_poly.entity_id
_entity_poly.type
_entity_poly.pdbx_seq_one_letter_code
_entity_poly.pdbx_strand_id
1 'polypeptide(L)'
;LVQCSNACLVVAELAINEVLRGELPRPAYPQALRVTAPARWYGAATATLAYAGAGHAPRGAVTQVAGALAVATTQTAHAVLAARGEWVTNEKGLVERAGLAGVDMLVAGLTPEPRNLAHSVARAAELLAAAMEPMRT
;
A
#
# COMPACT_ATOMS: atom_id res chain seq x y z
N LEU A 1 7.83 -8.47 -3.39
CA LEU A 1 8.61 -7.53 -2.56
C LEU A 1 9.38 -6.61 -3.49
N VAL A 2 8.80 -5.44 -3.77
CA VAL A 2 9.57 -4.37 -4.40
C VAL A 2 10.44 -3.80 -3.29
N GLN A 3 11.67 -4.29 -3.18
CA GLN A 3 12.69 -3.64 -2.37
C GLN A 3 12.83 -2.20 -2.86
N CYS A 4 12.35 -1.26 -2.05
CA CYS A 4 12.94 0.06 -2.06
C CYS A 4 14.44 -0.19 -1.84
N SER A 5 15.29 0.21 -2.77
CA SER A 5 16.72 0.04 -2.56
C SER A 5 17.09 0.74 -1.25
N ASN A 6 18.05 0.22 -0.49
CA ASN A 6 18.54 0.86 0.74
C ASN A 6 18.83 2.35 0.55
N ALA A 7 19.19 2.77 -0.66
CA ALA A 7 19.39 4.17 -1.03
C ALA A 7 18.13 5.03 -0.85
N CYS A 8 16.93 4.54 -1.22
CA CYS A 8 15.69 5.30 -1.02
C CYS A 8 15.38 5.50 0.46
N LEU A 9 15.64 4.48 1.30
CA LEU A 9 15.43 4.58 2.73
C LEU A 9 16.36 5.62 3.37
N VAL A 10 17.64 5.59 3.03
CA VAL A 10 18.62 6.57 3.54
C VAL A 10 18.24 8.00 3.15
N VAL A 11 17.80 8.23 1.91
CA VAL A 11 17.35 9.56 1.47
C VAL A 11 16.09 10.00 2.20
N ALA A 12 15.14 9.07 2.43
CA ALA A 12 13.92 9.36 3.18
C ALA A 12 14.23 9.71 4.64
N GLU A 13 15.11 8.95 5.31
CA GLU A 13 15.55 9.24 6.67
C GLU A 13 16.27 10.57 6.76
N LEU A 14 17.13 10.90 5.78
CA LEU A 14 17.80 12.20 5.71
C LEU A 14 16.79 13.35 5.55
N ALA A 15 15.70 13.16 4.81
CA ALA A 15 14.69 14.18 4.58
C ALA A 15 13.87 14.52 5.83
N ILE A 16 13.63 13.53 6.71
CA ILE A 16 12.77 13.68 7.91
C ILE A 16 13.55 13.72 9.23
N ASN A 17 14.90 13.72 9.18
CA ASN A 17 15.73 13.67 10.39
C ASN A 17 15.49 14.83 11.35
N GLU A 18 15.81 14.61 12.62
CA GLU A 18 15.94 15.63 13.64
C GLU A 18 17.42 15.88 13.90
N VAL A 19 17.89 17.09 13.58
CA VAL A 19 19.30 17.46 13.72
C VAL A 19 19.58 17.94 15.12
N LEU A 20 20.34 17.16 15.90
CA LEU A 20 20.71 17.53 17.28
C LEU A 20 21.87 18.52 17.32
N ARG A 21 22.77 18.52 16.32
CA ARG A 21 23.91 19.43 16.23
C ARG A 21 24.40 19.57 14.79
N GLY A 22 24.66 20.81 14.36
CA GLY A 22 25.07 21.11 12.98
C GLY A 22 23.88 21.21 12.03
N GLU A 23 24.16 21.09 10.73
CA GLU A 23 23.17 21.14 9.66
C GLU A 23 23.27 19.90 8.78
N LEU A 24 22.15 19.34 8.41
CA LEU A 24 22.04 18.24 7.43
C LEU A 24 21.11 18.66 6.29
N PRO A 25 21.39 18.24 5.05
CA PRO A 25 20.50 18.51 3.94
C PRO A 25 19.15 17.80 4.14
N ARG A 26 18.07 18.46 3.75
CA ARG A 26 16.71 17.89 3.72
C ARG A 26 16.25 17.79 2.27
N PRO A 27 16.50 16.66 1.61
CA PRO A 27 16.12 16.50 0.21
C PRO A 27 14.61 16.56 0.05
N ALA A 28 14.16 17.33 -0.94
CA ALA A 28 12.76 17.32 -1.35
C ALA A 28 12.38 15.95 -1.95
N TYR A 29 11.09 15.60 -1.87
CA TYR A 29 10.60 14.39 -2.51
C TYR A 29 10.75 14.51 -4.04
N PRO A 30 11.43 13.56 -4.73
CA PRO A 30 11.69 13.67 -6.16
C PRO A 30 10.41 13.64 -6.98
N GLN A 31 10.23 14.63 -7.86
CA GLN A 31 9.04 14.72 -8.72
C GLN A 31 8.88 13.47 -9.60
N ALA A 32 9.96 12.89 -10.09
CA ALA A 32 9.93 11.66 -10.87
C ALA A 32 9.31 10.49 -10.11
N LEU A 33 9.61 10.33 -8.82
CA LEU A 33 9.00 9.30 -7.97
C LEU A 33 7.51 9.60 -7.71
N ARG A 34 7.16 10.88 -7.53
CA ARG A 34 5.76 11.29 -7.34
C ARG A 34 4.87 10.91 -8.52
N VAL A 35 5.42 10.91 -9.72
CA VAL A 35 4.69 10.55 -10.95
C VAL A 35 4.71 9.04 -11.20
N THR A 36 5.86 8.36 -11.02
CA THR A 36 6.04 6.98 -11.46
C THR A 36 5.72 5.93 -10.40
N ALA A 37 6.01 6.21 -9.13
CA ALA A 37 5.83 5.24 -8.06
C ALA A 37 4.35 4.87 -7.80
N PRO A 38 3.37 5.80 -7.84
CA PRO A 38 1.97 5.46 -7.63
C PRO A 38 1.45 4.39 -8.59
N ALA A 39 1.71 4.54 -9.88
CA ALA A 39 1.25 3.57 -10.90
C ALA A 39 1.88 2.19 -10.68
N ARG A 40 3.17 2.14 -10.34
CA ARG A 40 3.89 0.89 -10.07
C ARG A 40 3.34 0.16 -8.84
N TRP A 41 3.19 0.88 -7.73
CA TRP A 41 2.70 0.31 -6.48
C TRP A 41 1.25 -0.15 -6.60
N TYR A 42 0.38 0.69 -7.15
CA TYR A 42 -1.03 0.35 -7.32
C TYR A 42 -1.23 -0.77 -8.35
N GLY A 43 -0.43 -0.81 -9.42
CA GLY A 43 -0.43 -1.92 -10.36
C GLY A 43 -0.06 -3.26 -9.70
N ALA A 44 0.90 -3.28 -8.78
CA ALA A 44 1.23 -4.46 -7.99
C ALA A 44 0.08 -4.87 -7.05
N ALA A 45 -0.59 -3.91 -6.41
CA ALA A 45 -1.73 -4.16 -5.54
C ALA A 45 -2.91 -4.79 -6.30
N THR A 46 -3.25 -4.26 -7.47
CA THR A 46 -4.33 -4.81 -8.30
C THR A 46 -4.03 -6.22 -8.79
N ALA A 47 -2.78 -6.49 -9.18
CA ALA A 47 -2.36 -7.83 -9.57
C ALA A 47 -2.44 -8.83 -8.40
N THR A 48 -2.06 -8.41 -7.19
CA THR A 48 -2.17 -9.22 -5.97
C THR A 48 -3.63 -9.59 -5.68
N LEU A 49 -4.56 -8.63 -5.74
CA LEU A 49 -5.99 -8.90 -5.52
C LEU A 49 -6.59 -9.76 -6.63
N ALA A 50 -6.24 -9.53 -7.88
CA ALA A 50 -6.72 -10.35 -9.00
C ALA A 50 -6.30 -11.82 -8.83
N TYR A 51 -5.05 -12.06 -8.44
CA TYR A 51 -4.58 -13.41 -8.16
C TYR A 51 -5.30 -14.05 -6.97
N ALA A 52 -5.52 -13.30 -5.88
CA ALA A 52 -6.25 -13.80 -4.72
C ALA A 52 -7.70 -14.17 -5.07
N GLY A 53 -8.40 -13.34 -5.84
CA GLY A 53 -9.77 -13.59 -6.28
C GLY A 53 -9.89 -14.81 -7.19
N ALA A 54 -8.99 -14.97 -8.16
CA ALA A 54 -9.02 -16.08 -9.10
C ALA A 54 -8.46 -17.38 -8.52
N GLY A 55 -7.43 -17.30 -7.69
CA GLY A 55 -6.68 -18.47 -7.23
C GLY A 55 -7.02 -18.95 -5.82
N HIS A 56 -7.16 -18.06 -4.87
CA HIS A 56 -7.30 -18.39 -3.45
C HIS A 56 -8.75 -18.43 -2.97
N ALA A 57 -9.56 -17.44 -3.34
CA ALA A 57 -10.94 -17.34 -2.89
C ALA A 57 -11.79 -18.57 -3.28
N PRO A 58 -11.72 -19.12 -4.51
CA PRO A 58 -12.51 -20.31 -4.87
C PRO A 58 -12.15 -21.56 -4.06
N ARG A 59 -10.95 -21.58 -3.46
CA ARG A 59 -10.47 -22.72 -2.64
C ARG A 59 -10.77 -22.56 -1.16
N GLY A 60 -11.42 -21.48 -0.73
CA GLY A 60 -11.65 -21.20 0.68
C GLY A 60 -10.35 -20.89 1.47
N ALA A 61 -9.30 -20.43 0.78
CA ALA A 61 -7.96 -20.24 1.34
C ALA A 61 -7.85 -18.92 2.11
N VAL A 62 -8.39 -18.89 3.34
CA VAL A 62 -8.51 -17.68 4.19
C VAL A 62 -7.16 -17.00 4.41
N THR A 63 -6.14 -17.77 4.82
CA THR A 63 -4.82 -17.20 5.12
C THR A 63 -4.18 -16.51 3.91
N GLN A 64 -4.32 -17.11 2.72
CA GLN A 64 -3.78 -16.55 1.49
C GLN A 64 -4.54 -15.29 1.07
N VAL A 65 -5.87 -15.28 1.23
CA VAL A 65 -6.68 -14.08 0.97
C VAL A 65 -6.35 -12.98 1.98
N ALA A 66 -6.25 -13.26 3.27
CA ALA A 66 -5.86 -12.30 4.29
C ALA A 66 -4.48 -11.68 3.99
N GLY A 67 -3.50 -12.52 3.64
CA GLY A 67 -2.17 -12.07 3.24
C GLY A 67 -2.21 -11.18 1.98
N ALA A 68 -3.01 -11.54 0.99
CA ALA A 68 -3.17 -10.74 -0.22
C ALA A 68 -3.82 -9.37 0.05
N LEU A 69 -4.86 -9.32 0.91
CA LEU A 69 -5.47 -8.07 1.35
C LEU A 69 -4.44 -7.17 2.05
N ALA A 70 -3.65 -7.71 2.99
CA ALA A 70 -2.62 -6.97 3.70
C ALA A 70 -1.55 -6.43 2.74
N VAL A 71 -1.02 -7.26 1.84
CA VAL A 71 -0.01 -6.86 0.86
C VAL A 71 -0.54 -5.79 -0.10
N ALA A 72 -1.73 -5.99 -0.67
CA ALA A 72 -2.33 -5.03 -1.59
C ALA A 72 -2.63 -3.68 -0.91
N THR A 73 -3.08 -3.71 0.34
CA THR A 73 -3.33 -2.50 1.13
C THR A 73 -2.02 -1.73 1.39
N THR A 74 -0.96 -2.42 1.81
CA THR A 74 0.37 -1.81 2.02
C THR A 74 0.91 -1.21 0.71
N GLN A 75 0.80 -1.93 -0.40
CA GLN A 75 1.21 -1.45 -1.72
C GLN A 75 0.43 -0.18 -2.13
N THR A 76 -0.89 -0.18 -1.94
CA THR A 76 -1.71 0.99 -2.25
C THR A 76 -1.39 2.16 -1.32
N ALA A 77 -1.11 1.91 -0.05
CA ALA A 77 -0.69 2.94 0.89
C ALA A 77 0.62 3.62 0.42
N HIS A 78 1.60 2.85 -0.04
CA HIS A 78 2.81 3.40 -0.68
C HIS A 78 2.48 4.23 -1.93
N ALA A 79 1.53 3.79 -2.76
CA ALA A 79 1.09 4.54 -3.94
C ALA A 79 0.51 5.90 -3.55
N VAL A 80 -0.39 5.94 -2.58
CA VAL A 80 -1.04 7.16 -2.09
C VAL A 80 -0.02 8.13 -1.52
N LEU A 81 0.88 7.67 -0.64
CA LEU A 81 1.88 8.55 -0.02
C LEU A 81 2.92 9.04 -1.02
N ALA A 82 3.32 8.21 -1.99
CA ALA A 82 4.18 8.64 -3.08
C ALA A 82 3.53 9.74 -3.94
N ALA A 83 2.25 9.61 -4.27
CA ALA A 83 1.50 10.64 -5.00
C ALA A 83 1.41 11.97 -4.23
N ARG A 84 1.32 11.91 -2.90
CA ARG A 84 1.37 13.08 -2.02
C ARG A 84 2.79 13.66 -1.87
N GLY A 85 3.81 12.92 -2.27
CA GLY A 85 5.21 13.31 -2.06
C GLY A 85 5.66 13.13 -0.61
N GLU A 86 5.07 12.18 0.08
CA GLU A 86 5.38 11.88 1.47
C GLU A 86 6.41 10.74 1.58
N TRP A 87 7.47 10.98 2.34
CA TRP A 87 8.47 9.97 2.63
C TRP A 87 7.94 8.89 3.58
N VAL A 88 8.30 7.65 3.30
CA VAL A 88 8.00 6.47 4.12
C VAL A 88 9.32 5.82 4.53
N THR A 89 9.60 5.81 5.83
CA THR A 89 10.81 5.19 6.39
C THR A 89 10.52 3.86 7.07
N ASN A 90 9.25 3.65 7.46
CA ASN A 90 8.78 2.40 8.05
C ASN A 90 7.29 2.22 7.77
N GLU A 91 6.77 1.03 8.05
CA GLU A 91 5.37 0.69 7.79
C GLU A 91 4.42 1.04 8.95
N LYS A 92 4.92 1.59 10.06
CA LYS A 92 4.09 1.97 11.19
C LYS A 92 3.15 3.12 10.81
N GLY A 93 1.86 2.93 11.02
CA GLY A 93 0.84 3.91 10.67
C GLY A 93 0.70 4.18 9.16
N LEU A 94 1.30 3.35 8.29
CA LEU A 94 1.26 3.53 6.84
C LEU A 94 -0.16 3.46 6.29
N VAL A 95 -0.92 2.46 6.72
CA VAL A 95 -2.31 2.20 6.28
C VAL A 95 -3.24 3.32 6.72
N GLU A 96 -3.12 3.75 7.97
CA GLU A 96 -3.90 4.87 8.53
C GLU A 96 -3.58 6.19 7.83
N ARG A 97 -2.31 6.49 7.61
CA ARG A 97 -1.86 7.69 6.87
C ARG A 97 -2.43 7.74 5.44
N ALA A 98 -2.57 6.58 4.82
CA ALA A 98 -3.17 6.46 3.49
C ALA A 98 -4.71 6.48 3.50
N GLY A 99 -5.36 6.42 4.68
CA GLY A 99 -6.80 6.38 4.80
C GLY A 99 -7.41 5.00 4.48
N LEU A 100 -6.64 3.92 4.65
CA LEU A 100 -7.01 2.56 4.24
C LEU A 100 -7.39 1.62 5.40
N ALA A 101 -7.50 2.12 6.63
CA ALA A 101 -7.82 1.31 7.82
C ALA A 101 -9.16 0.54 7.69
N GLY A 102 -10.06 0.95 6.79
CA GLY A 102 -11.31 0.23 6.52
C GLY A 102 -11.11 -1.21 6.03
N VAL A 103 -9.93 -1.57 5.51
CA VAL A 103 -9.61 -2.94 5.09
C VAL A 103 -9.52 -3.90 6.28
N ASP A 104 -9.19 -3.42 7.47
CA ASP A 104 -9.12 -4.26 8.68
C ASP A 104 -10.45 -4.96 8.97
N MET A 105 -11.57 -4.30 8.72
CA MET A 105 -12.90 -4.89 8.90
C MET A 105 -13.17 -6.02 7.89
N LEU A 106 -12.63 -5.91 6.68
CA LEU A 106 -12.73 -6.99 5.69
C LEU A 106 -11.91 -8.21 6.12
N VAL A 107 -10.69 -7.98 6.63
CA VAL A 107 -9.83 -9.05 7.15
C VAL A 107 -10.48 -9.74 8.35
N ALA A 108 -11.04 -8.97 9.29
CA ALA A 108 -11.74 -9.50 10.46
C ALA A 108 -12.98 -10.32 10.12
N GLY A 109 -13.64 -10.04 8.99
CA GLY A 109 -14.84 -10.74 8.52
C GLY A 109 -14.58 -11.94 7.60
N LEU A 110 -13.32 -12.35 7.37
CA LEU A 110 -12.99 -13.47 6.49
C LEU A 110 -13.46 -14.81 7.07
N THR A 111 -14.09 -15.60 6.22
CA THR A 111 -14.48 -17.00 6.51
C THR A 111 -14.02 -17.90 5.36
N PRO A 112 -13.91 -19.23 5.57
CA PRO A 112 -13.45 -20.15 4.52
C PRO A 112 -14.47 -20.36 3.38
N GLU A 113 -15.59 -19.64 3.41
CA GLU A 113 -16.58 -19.70 2.34
C GLU A 113 -16.08 -18.95 1.09
N PRO A 114 -16.03 -19.60 -0.09
CA PRO A 114 -15.52 -18.97 -1.32
C PRO A 114 -16.24 -17.66 -1.69
N ARG A 115 -17.55 -17.55 -1.47
CA ARG A 115 -18.32 -16.33 -1.75
C ARG A 115 -17.94 -15.18 -0.80
N ASN A 116 -17.72 -15.47 0.49
CA ASN A 116 -17.25 -14.48 1.44
C ASN A 116 -15.87 -13.95 1.03
N LEU A 117 -14.94 -14.83 0.68
CA LEU A 117 -13.60 -14.45 0.27
C LEU A 117 -13.60 -13.64 -1.03
N ALA A 118 -14.38 -14.06 -2.03
CA ALA A 118 -14.50 -13.32 -3.29
C ALA A 118 -15.11 -11.92 -3.08
N HIS A 119 -16.15 -11.82 -2.22
CA HIS A 119 -16.73 -10.54 -1.86
C HIS A 119 -15.73 -9.63 -1.15
N SER A 120 -14.98 -10.15 -0.19
CA SER A 120 -13.97 -9.39 0.55
C SER A 120 -12.87 -8.87 -0.36
N VAL A 121 -12.41 -9.67 -1.33
CA VAL A 121 -11.42 -9.23 -2.34
C VAL A 121 -12.00 -8.11 -3.21
N ALA A 122 -13.25 -8.24 -3.68
CA ALA A 122 -13.90 -7.22 -4.49
C ALA A 122 -14.07 -5.89 -3.71
N ARG A 123 -14.53 -5.96 -2.47
CA ARG A 123 -14.67 -4.78 -1.60
C ARG A 123 -13.33 -4.11 -1.30
N ALA A 124 -12.28 -4.89 -1.08
CA ALA A 124 -10.93 -4.35 -0.93
C ALA A 124 -10.51 -3.61 -2.20
N ALA A 125 -10.72 -4.19 -3.38
CA ALA A 125 -10.37 -3.54 -4.66
C ALA A 125 -11.09 -2.19 -4.82
N GLU A 126 -12.36 -2.09 -4.44
CA GLU A 126 -13.13 -0.83 -4.46
C GLU A 126 -12.55 0.21 -3.49
N LEU A 127 -12.22 -0.18 -2.25
CA LEU A 127 -11.64 0.72 -1.26
C LEU A 127 -10.27 1.24 -1.72
N LEU A 128 -9.43 0.35 -2.25
CA LEU A 128 -8.11 0.74 -2.75
C LEU A 128 -8.21 1.66 -3.98
N ALA A 129 -9.17 1.40 -4.88
CA ALA A 129 -9.42 2.26 -6.04
C ALA A 129 -9.88 3.66 -5.62
N ALA A 130 -10.83 3.75 -4.68
CA ALA A 130 -11.32 5.02 -4.16
C ALA A 130 -10.21 5.88 -3.53
N ALA A 131 -9.26 5.25 -2.83
CA ALA A 131 -8.11 5.97 -2.26
C ALA A 131 -7.17 6.56 -3.31
N MET A 132 -7.15 5.98 -4.53
CA MET A 132 -6.33 6.45 -5.65
C MET A 132 -7.00 7.51 -6.53
N GLU A 133 -8.32 7.69 -6.45
CA GLU A 133 -9.04 8.66 -7.30
C GLU A 133 -8.53 10.10 -7.17
N PRO A 134 -8.30 10.64 -5.95
CA PRO A 134 -7.79 12.02 -5.80
C PRO A 134 -6.39 12.23 -6.38
N MET A 135 -5.66 11.16 -6.69
CA MET A 135 -4.28 11.19 -7.18
C MET A 135 -4.22 11.14 -8.73
N ARG A 136 -5.37 11.02 -9.42
CA ARG A 136 -5.46 10.88 -10.89
C ARG A 136 -5.72 12.22 -11.60
N THR A 137 -5.96 13.29 -10.85
CA THR A 137 -6.10 14.66 -11.32
C THR A 137 -4.78 15.41 -11.24
#